data_8a05434df94cc96a2f8984316072107f
#
_entry.id   8a05434df94cc96a2f8984316072107f
#
_cell.length_a   1.000
_cell.length_b   1.000
_cell.length_c   1.000
_cell.angle_alpha   90.00
_cell.angle_beta   90.00
_cell.angle_gamma   90.00
#
_symmetry.space_group_name_H-M   'P 1'
#
loop_
_entity.id
_entity.type
_entity.pdbx_description
1 polymer ?
#
loop_
_entity_poly.entity_id
_entity_poly.type
_entity_poly.pdbx_seq_one_letter_code
_entity_poly.pdbx_strand_id
1 'polypeptide(L)'
;LYSYDINNGMIIKVFSFRDAEGIDERENWNHHDIKIVSVDEAGSIDFVVYGYMNRGTHEGEVGTGVYHYDGLAHTIDEEAFIPSKTSYEVLKAEMGKMLYLNEKNEFYLMMDDSLYRINLGSMSVKKVVEGLSTGSYCASESNRYFAWVDSANQYSSNTIKVMDLKSGKTFEVKKGDDQYLRPLGFIGEDFIYGQANAADVVSDAAGNTTFPMNGLIILDTSDQSELKTYTPSGGYVEKISVDGYTVTIDLIAQNNGVYSEIGQDTIMNREADSKQKIALDTSQSDTKLTVSAISIAGGKKPDKLKQLTAQMTINSHDTTVDLKFDDNTVHFYVYAKGDVIFASDNISDAIKQANDSMGVVIDSNQQYVWMRARKNAVNAFANIACNETDKDADSVVKSVSAMLTYNDVTVSVSELIGAGSSAVDVLKNNLPDKEILDLQGVSSEDIIFYISQGNPVFAMTGNTSAVLVTGYSSNGALYIYNPDNGATTSMSYEDADRMFYNGGLHFITYMTK
;
A
#
# COMPACT_ATOMS: atom_id res chain seq x y z
N LEU A 1 21.94 -13.28 9.14
CA LEU A 1 22.74 -12.37 8.33
C LEU A 1 24.19 -12.83 8.32
N TYR A 2 24.82 -12.86 7.13
CA TYR A 2 26.21 -13.21 6.95
C TYR A 2 26.91 -12.17 6.10
N SER A 3 28.19 -11.90 6.40
CA SER A 3 29.11 -11.12 5.57
C SER A 3 30.20 -12.03 5.03
N TYR A 4 30.58 -11.84 3.76
CA TYR A 4 31.67 -12.57 3.12
C TYR A 4 32.69 -11.60 2.54
N ASP A 5 33.92 -11.65 3.07
CA ASP A 5 35.04 -10.88 2.51
C ASP A 5 35.66 -11.63 1.33
N ILE A 6 35.47 -11.09 0.14
CA ILE A 6 35.94 -11.67 -1.12
C ILE A 6 37.46 -11.67 -1.25
N ASN A 7 38.18 -10.84 -0.50
CA ASN A 7 39.64 -10.69 -0.60
C ASN A 7 40.36 -11.76 0.21
N ASN A 8 39.85 -12.14 1.37
CA ASN A 8 40.49 -13.07 2.29
C ASN A 8 39.73 -14.39 2.51
N GLY A 9 38.52 -14.51 1.96
CA GLY A 9 37.65 -15.69 2.08
C GLY A 9 37.07 -15.89 3.48
N MET A 10 36.90 -14.83 4.25
CA MET A 10 36.34 -14.89 5.59
C MET A 10 34.81 -14.76 5.51
N ILE A 11 34.10 -15.71 6.11
CA ILE A 11 32.65 -15.64 6.34
C ILE A 11 32.43 -15.25 7.80
N ILE A 12 31.62 -14.19 8.00
CA ILE A 12 31.26 -13.72 9.31
C ILE A 12 29.77 -13.95 9.50
N LYS A 13 29.39 -14.70 10.52
CA LYS A 13 28.01 -14.77 10.98
C LYS A 13 27.73 -13.47 11.75
N VAL A 14 27.09 -12.51 11.08
CA VAL A 14 26.80 -11.20 11.66
C VAL A 14 25.68 -11.32 12.65
N PHE A 15 24.51 -11.86 12.27
CA PHE A 15 23.36 -11.95 13.16
C PHE A 15 22.57 -13.23 12.94
N SER A 16 22.08 -13.84 14.02
CA SER A 16 21.16 -14.97 13.97
C SER A 16 20.49 -15.17 15.33
N PHE A 17 19.20 -15.46 15.33
CA PHE A 17 18.51 -15.96 16.53
C PHE A 17 18.73 -17.46 16.76
N ARG A 18 19.39 -18.18 15.84
CA ARG A 18 19.70 -19.61 16.02
C ARG A 18 20.96 -19.79 16.84
N ASP A 19 20.89 -20.68 17.83
CA ASP A 19 22.07 -21.13 18.56
C ASP A 19 22.91 -22.09 17.70
N ALA A 20 24.24 -21.98 17.79
CA ALA A 20 25.14 -22.85 17.04
C ALA A 20 25.26 -24.26 17.68
N GLU A 21 24.87 -24.43 18.94
CA GLU A 21 25.20 -25.62 19.74
C GLU A 21 24.01 -26.55 20.05
N GLY A 22 22.75 -26.16 19.70
CA GLY A 22 21.61 -27.00 20.07
C GLY A 22 20.33 -26.70 19.29
N ILE A 23 19.40 -27.63 19.37
CA ILE A 23 18.01 -27.43 18.95
C ILE A 23 17.30 -26.84 20.17
N ASP A 24 16.94 -25.55 20.07
CA ASP A 24 16.11 -24.86 21.05
C ASP A 24 14.69 -24.75 20.50
N GLU A 25 13.69 -25.03 21.32
CA GLU A 25 12.27 -24.93 20.91
C GLU A 25 11.89 -23.53 20.42
N ARG A 26 12.57 -22.47 20.90
CA ARG A 26 12.41 -21.09 20.45
C ARG A 26 12.76 -20.90 18.99
N GLU A 27 13.61 -21.74 18.40
CA GLU A 27 13.98 -21.68 16.99
C GLU A 27 12.86 -22.13 16.05
N ASN A 28 11.84 -22.82 16.57
CA ASN A 28 10.65 -23.16 15.82
C ASN A 28 9.72 -21.95 15.61
N TRP A 29 9.94 -20.87 16.37
CA TRP A 29 9.18 -19.65 16.30
C TRP A 29 10.00 -18.57 15.59
N ASN A 30 10.04 -18.62 14.25
CA ASN A 30 10.89 -17.79 13.42
C ASN A 30 10.12 -16.65 12.72
N HIS A 31 9.14 -16.06 13.39
CA HIS A 31 8.36 -14.95 12.87
C HIS A 31 9.13 -13.62 13.01
N HIS A 32 10.23 -13.51 12.28
CA HIS A 32 11.04 -12.30 12.15
C HIS A 32 11.78 -12.29 10.81
N ASP A 33 12.11 -11.11 10.36
CA ASP A 33 12.91 -10.88 9.15
C ASP A 33 14.05 -9.90 9.43
N ILE A 34 15.05 -9.90 8.56
CA ILE A 34 16.20 -9.00 8.60
C ILE A 34 16.24 -8.22 7.29
N LYS A 35 16.36 -6.89 7.39
CA LYS A 35 16.56 -6.00 6.24
C LYS A 35 17.85 -5.21 6.41
N ILE A 36 18.74 -5.27 5.40
CA ILE A 36 19.94 -4.43 5.34
C ILE A 36 19.51 -3.02 4.96
N VAL A 37 19.95 -2.04 5.73
CA VAL A 37 19.66 -0.62 5.52
C VAL A 37 20.83 0.05 4.78
N SER A 38 22.06 -0.21 5.24
CA SER A 38 23.27 0.32 4.60
C SER A 38 24.46 -0.64 4.73
N VAL A 39 25.44 -0.47 3.85
CA VAL A 39 26.74 -1.14 3.94
C VAL A 39 27.81 -0.13 3.55
N ASP A 40 28.86 0.02 4.37
CA ASP A 40 29.97 0.92 4.07
C ASP A 40 31.16 0.21 3.41
N GLU A 41 32.18 1.00 3.02
CA GLU A 41 33.39 0.47 2.39
C GLU A 41 34.28 -0.37 3.33
N ALA A 42 34.13 -0.21 4.65
CA ALA A 42 34.83 -1.00 5.67
C ALA A 42 34.13 -2.36 5.94
N GLY A 43 32.95 -2.56 5.36
CA GLY A 43 32.13 -3.74 5.54
C GLY A 43 31.26 -3.68 6.81
N SER A 44 31.10 -2.51 7.39
CA SER A 44 30.10 -2.29 8.45
C SER A 44 28.71 -2.31 7.83
N ILE A 45 27.72 -2.78 8.60
CA ILE A 45 26.36 -3.00 8.12
C ILE A 45 25.39 -2.41 9.13
N ASP A 46 24.53 -1.50 8.67
CA ASP A 46 23.34 -1.12 9.40
C ASP A 46 22.18 -2.00 8.92
N PHE A 47 21.49 -2.61 9.85
CA PHE A 47 20.37 -3.50 9.55
C PHE A 47 19.28 -3.42 10.59
N VAL A 48 18.07 -3.79 10.18
CA VAL A 48 16.94 -3.94 11.11
C VAL A 48 16.54 -5.40 11.21
N VAL A 49 16.13 -5.79 12.41
CA VAL A 49 15.45 -7.06 12.67
C VAL A 49 14.06 -6.72 13.14
N TYR A 50 13.04 -7.20 12.48
CA TYR A 50 11.65 -6.90 12.83
C TYR A 50 10.81 -8.16 12.93
N GLY A 51 9.87 -8.13 13.85
CA GLY A 51 9.00 -9.25 14.20
C GLY A 51 9.17 -9.69 15.63
N TYR A 52 8.99 -10.99 15.88
CA TYR A 52 9.12 -11.60 17.20
C TYR A 52 10.59 -11.81 17.56
N MET A 53 11.00 -11.29 18.71
CA MET A 53 12.37 -11.41 19.20
C MET A 53 12.53 -12.72 19.96
N ASN A 54 13.20 -13.69 19.35
CA ASN A 54 13.36 -15.03 19.93
C ASN A 54 14.38 -15.08 21.07
N ARG A 55 15.31 -14.13 21.13
CA ARG A 55 16.43 -14.09 22.06
C ARG A 55 16.88 -12.65 22.32
N GLY A 56 17.69 -12.48 23.33
CA GLY A 56 18.32 -11.21 23.67
C GLY A 56 17.52 -10.39 24.68
N THR A 57 17.80 -9.09 24.75
CA THR A 57 17.20 -8.17 25.70
C THR A 57 15.68 -8.07 25.54
N HIS A 58 15.18 -8.19 24.30
CA HIS A 58 13.76 -8.07 23.94
C HIS A 58 13.09 -9.42 23.69
N GLU A 59 13.64 -10.52 24.24
CA GLU A 59 13.06 -11.85 24.07
C GLU A 59 11.59 -11.89 24.51
N GLY A 60 10.70 -12.34 23.61
CA GLY A 60 9.26 -12.42 23.86
C GLY A 60 8.47 -11.21 23.38
N GLU A 61 9.13 -10.16 22.91
CA GLU A 61 8.48 -8.96 22.38
C GLU A 61 8.37 -9.01 20.84
N VAL A 62 7.42 -8.28 20.30
CA VAL A 62 7.35 -7.95 18.87
C VAL A 62 7.80 -6.52 18.70
N GLY A 63 8.65 -6.27 17.70
CA GLY A 63 9.15 -4.93 17.45
C GLY A 63 10.17 -4.88 16.32
N THR A 64 10.83 -3.74 16.19
CA THR A 64 11.90 -3.49 15.23
C THR A 64 13.15 -3.05 15.96
N GLY A 65 14.18 -3.91 15.97
CA GLY A 65 15.52 -3.57 16.44
C GLY A 65 16.36 -2.99 15.31
N VAL A 66 17.03 -1.87 15.55
CA VAL A 66 18.00 -1.23 14.66
C VAL A 66 19.39 -1.55 15.17
N TYR A 67 20.23 -2.14 14.33
CA TYR A 67 21.55 -2.65 14.70
C TYR A 67 22.63 -2.10 13.79
N HIS A 68 23.78 -1.81 14.38
CA HIS A 68 25.03 -1.52 13.69
C HIS A 68 26.04 -2.65 13.89
N TYR A 69 26.55 -3.21 12.80
CA TYR A 69 27.66 -4.13 12.81
C TYR A 69 28.93 -3.41 12.36
N ASP A 70 29.96 -3.37 13.23
CA ASP A 70 31.29 -2.85 12.92
C ASP A 70 32.10 -3.91 12.16
N GLY A 71 32.39 -3.63 10.89
CA GLY A 71 33.12 -4.53 9.99
C GLY A 71 34.59 -4.77 10.38
N LEU A 72 35.19 -3.91 11.22
CA LEU A 72 36.58 -4.02 11.67
C LEU A 72 36.67 -4.71 13.04
N ALA A 73 35.84 -4.29 13.99
CA ALA A 73 35.81 -4.86 15.34
C ALA A 73 35.04 -6.19 15.40
N HIS A 74 34.19 -6.46 14.43
CA HIS A 74 33.27 -7.60 14.39
C HIS A 74 32.31 -7.65 15.59
N THR A 75 31.85 -6.48 16.02
CA THR A 75 30.85 -6.30 17.07
C THR A 75 29.54 -5.81 16.52
N ILE A 76 28.45 -6.07 17.24
CA ILE A 76 27.11 -5.61 16.92
C ILE A 76 26.62 -4.79 18.09
N ASP A 77 26.19 -3.58 17.80
CA ASP A 77 25.53 -2.70 18.75
C ASP A 77 24.05 -2.56 18.40
N GLU A 78 23.16 -2.65 19.40
CA GLU A 78 21.76 -2.27 19.25
C GLU A 78 21.66 -0.76 19.41
N GLU A 79 21.25 -0.08 18.33
CA GLU A 79 21.12 1.36 18.29
C GLU A 79 19.76 1.84 18.79
N ALA A 80 18.69 1.07 18.49
CA ALA A 80 17.34 1.36 18.95
C ALA A 80 16.46 0.10 18.91
N PHE A 81 15.44 0.06 19.76
CA PHE A 81 14.35 -0.91 19.71
C PHE A 81 13.00 -0.18 19.71
N ILE A 82 12.17 -0.47 18.72
CA ILE A 82 10.83 0.10 18.54
C ILE A 82 9.81 -1.00 18.80
N PRO A 83 9.18 -1.04 19.99
CA PRO A 83 8.18 -2.07 20.31
C PRO A 83 6.94 -1.91 19.43
N SER A 84 6.32 -3.02 19.08
CA SER A 84 5.09 -3.07 18.30
C SER A 84 4.01 -3.85 19.06
N LYS A 85 2.75 -3.42 18.91
CA LYS A 85 1.58 -4.15 19.41
C LYS A 85 0.91 -5.00 18.32
N THR A 86 1.37 -4.87 17.08
CA THR A 86 0.84 -5.61 15.93
C THR A 86 1.53 -6.96 15.77
N SER A 87 0.89 -7.87 15.01
CA SER A 87 1.53 -9.16 14.71
C SER A 87 2.74 -8.98 13.78
N TYR A 88 3.60 -10.01 13.73
CA TYR A 88 4.73 -10.03 12.81
C TYR A 88 4.31 -9.81 11.34
N GLU A 89 3.21 -10.43 10.92
CA GLU A 89 2.72 -10.35 9.54
C GLU A 89 2.35 -8.92 9.15
N VAL A 90 1.70 -8.19 10.04
CA VAL A 90 1.35 -6.78 9.85
C VAL A 90 2.61 -5.91 9.82
N LEU A 91 3.50 -6.10 10.81
CA LEU A 91 4.76 -5.36 10.88
C LEU A 91 5.63 -5.58 9.63
N LYS A 92 5.68 -6.81 9.11
CA LYS A 92 6.39 -7.16 7.88
C LYS A 92 5.86 -6.40 6.66
N ALA A 93 4.55 -6.30 6.53
CA ALA A 93 3.92 -5.58 5.42
C ALA A 93 4.25 -4.07 5.47
N GLU A 94 4.34 -3.48 6.65
CA GLU A 94 4.68 -2.06 6.83
C GLU A 94 6.17 -1.77 6.66
N MET A 95 7.05 -2.64 7.18
CA MET A 95 8.50 -2.47 7.07
C MET A 95 9.02 -2.47 5.64
N GLY A 96 8.24 -2.98 4.69
CA GLY A 96 8.55 -2.93 3.26
C GLY A 96 8.47 -1.53 2.64
N LYS A 97 7.71 -0.61 3.24
CA LYS A 97 7.36 0.67 2.62
C LYS A 97 8.54 1.62 2.49
N MET A 98 9.27 1.89 3.57
CA MET A 98 10.46 2.75 3.53
C MET A 98 11.29 2.67 4.82
N LEU A 99 12.61 2.49 4.69
CA LEU A 99 13.61 2.54 5.76
C LEU A 99 14.87 3.22 5.23
N TYR A 100 15.40 4.19 5.94
CA TYR A 100 16.63 4.87 5.57
C TYR A 100 17.41 5.35 6.81
N LEU A 101 18.72 5.13 6.85
CA LEU A 101 19.62 5.68 7.88
C LEU A 101 20.63 6.59 7.20
N ASN A 102 20.76 7.83 7.70
CA ASN A 102 21.73 8.79 7.17
C ASN A 102 23.01 8.86 8.01
N GLU A 103 24.02 9.54 7.48
CA GLU A 103 25.32 9.74 8.12
C GLU A 103 25.27 10.55 9.44
N LYS A 104 24.11 11.09 9.81
CA LYS A 104 23.88 11.84 11.05
C LYS A 104 23.23 10.99 12.14
N ASN A 105 23.16 9.68 11.93
CA ASN A 105 22.43 8.74 12.79
C ASN A 105 20.95 9.10 12.94
N GLU A 106 20.33 9.63 11.86
CA GLU A 106 18.90 9.83 11.79
C GLU A 106 18.28 8.68 11.00
N PHE A 107 17.50 7.87 11.68
CA PHE A 107 16.78 6.75 11.12
C PHE A 107 15.38 7.20 10.71
N TYR A 108 15.03 7.01 9.43
CA TYR A 108 13.73 7.31 8.86
C TYR A 108 12.96 6.02 8.65
N LEU A 109 11.71 6.04 9.06
CA LEU A 109 10.82 4.88 9.06
C LEU A 109 9.42 5.33 8.63
N MET A 110 8.85 4.66 7.62
CA MET A 110 7.44 4.81 7.27
C MET A 110 6.64 3.79 8.07
N MET A 111 5.70 4.26 8.87
CA MET A 111 4.81 3.41 9.67
C MET A 111 3.53 4.18 9.97
N ASP A 112 2.37 3.49 9.96
CA ASP A 112 1.07 4.06 10.30
C ASP A 112 0.82 5.40 9.58
N ASP A 113 0.91 5.37 8.24
CA ASP A 113 0.69 6.51 7.35
C ASP A 113 1.49 7.78 7.70
N SER A 114 2.59 7.60 8.41
CA SER A 114 3.46 8.68 8.84
C SER A 114 4.93 8.35 8.58
N LEU A 115 5.69 9.38 8.18
CA LEU A 115 7.14 9.30 8.11
C LEU A 115 7.74 9.78 9.42
N TYR A 116 8.37 8.88 10.15
CA TYR A 116 9.09 9.18 11.38
C TYR A 116 10.56 9.40 11.12
N ARG A 117 11.17 10.31 11.87
CA ARG A 117 12.61 10.47 12.00
C ARG A 117 13.00 10.24 13.45
N ILE A 118 13.88 9.28 13.68
CA ILE A 118 14.44 8.92 14.98
C ILE A 118 15.90 9.29 14.97
N ASN A 119 16.34 10.11 15.92
CA ASN A 119 17.75 10.36 16.12
C ASN A 119 18.29 9.28 17.06
N LEU A 120 19.13 8.35 16.57
CA LEU A 120 19.62 7.20 17.32
C LEU A 120 20.55 7.58 18.47
N GLY A 121 21.21 8.77 18.41
CA GLY A 121 22.07 9.23 19.50
C GLY A 121 21.33 9.82 20.70
N SER A 122 20.15 10.42 20.46
CA SER A 122 19.34 11.10 21.51
C SER A 122 18.01 10.41 21.78
N MET A 123 17.68 9.37 21.04
CA MET A 123 16.39 8.64 21.05
C MET A 123 15.18 9.56 20.82
N SER A 124 15.40 10.72 20.20
CA SER A 124 14.32 11.68 19.95
C SER A 124 13.57 11.36 18.66
N VAL A 125 12.25 11.35 18.75
CA VAL A 125 11.35 11.04 17.66
C VAL A 125 10.70 12.32 17.14
N LYS A 126 10.60 12.44 15.82
CA LYS A 126 9.83 13.48 15.14
C LYS A 126 9.00 12.88 14.01
N LYS A 127 7.71 13.15 13.96
CA LYS A 127 6.90 12.96 12.75
C LYS A 127 7.33 14.02 11.72
N VAL A 128 7.78 13.59 10.56
CA VAL A 128 8.19 14.49 9.45
C VAL A 128 6.96 14.88 8.65
N VAL A 129 6.11 13.92 8.37
CA VAL A 129 4.79 14.08 7.72
C VAL A 129 3.85 13.00 8.24
N GLU A 130 2.56 13.32 8.33
CA GLU A 130 1.51 12.43 8.81
C GLU A 130 0.29 12.50 7.88
N GLY A 131 -0.62 11.51 8.01
CA GLY A 131 -1.85 11.43 7.24
C GLY A 131 -1.62 11.14 5.76
N LEU A 132 -0.58 10.36 5.46
CA LEU A 132 -0.27 9.92 4.10
C LEU A 132 -1.22 8.79 3.69
N SER A 133 -1.83 8.91 2.52
CA SER A 133 -2.65 7.86 1.92
C SER A 133 -1.95 7.25 0.70
N THR A 134 -2.39 6.06 0.31
CA THR A 134 -1.88 5.41 -0.92
C THR A 134 -2.00 6.34 -2.13
N GLY A 135 -0.89 6.58 -2.81
CA GLY A 135 -0.79 7.48 -3.96
C GLY A 135 -0.56 8.95 -3.62
N SER A 136 -0.53 9.34 -2.33
CA SER A 136 -0.12 10.70 -1.90
C SER A 136 1.38 10.84 -1.74
N TYR A 137 2.13 9.74 -1.71
CA TYR A 137 3.57 9.71 -1.53
C TYR A 137 4.25 8.62 -2.36
N CYS A 138 5.55 8.73 -2.53
CA CYS A 138 6.42 7.68 -3.05
C CYS A 138 7.86 7.84 -2.53
N ALA A 139 8.65 6.76 -2.59
CA ALA A 139 10.06 6.75 -2.22
C ALA A 139 10.92 6.24 -3.39
N SER A 140 12.19 6.66 -3.47
CA SER A 140 13.15 6.11 -4.42
C SER A 140 13.54 4.67 -4.04
N GLU A 141 14.09 3.90 -4.99
CA GLU A 141 14.51 2.51 -4.76
C GLU A 141 15.55 2.41 -3.63
N SER A 142 16.47 3.35 -3.54
CA SER A 142 17.44 3.44 -2.43
C SER A 142 16.84 3.92 -1.11
N ASN A 143 15.56 4.34 -1.09
CA ASN A 143 14.89 5.04 0.00
C ASN A 143 15.52 6.39 0.40
N ARG A 144 16.45 6.93 -0.40
CA ARG A 144 17.08 8.23 -0.10
C ARG A 144 16.12 9.39 -0.31
N TYR A 145 15.28 9.34 -1.33
CA TYR A 145 14.32 10.41 -1.63
C TYR A 145 12.92 9.99 -1.28
N PHE A 146 12.19 10.91 -0.67
CA PHE A 146 10.79 10.76 -0.31
C PHE A 146 9.99 11.95 -0.83
N ALA A 147 8.95 11.68 -1.62
CA ALA A 147 8.09 12.70 -2.20
C ALA A 147 6.65 12.55 -1.72
N TRP A 148 5.97 13.66 -1.39
CA TRP A 148 4.58 13.64 -0.94
C TRP A 148 3.83 14.92 -1.32
N VAL A 149 2.50 14.85 -1.37
CA VAL A 149 1.63 16.00 -1.43
C VAL A 149 1.30 16.50 -0.02
N ASP A 150 1.48 17.78 0.21
CA ASP A 150 1.19 18.43 1.51
C ASP A 150 -0.22 19.03 1.47
N SER A 151 -1.23 18.16 1.43
CA SER A 151 -2.64 18.55 1.33
C SER A 151 -3.52 17.46 1.93
N ALA A 152 -4.55 17.87 2.67
CA ALA A 152 -5.59 16.96 3.16
C ALA A 152 -6.35 16.25 2.04
N ASN A 153 -6.35 16.81 0.82
CA ASN A 153 -6.88 16.18 -0.38
C ASN A 153 -5.75 15.99 -1.41
N GLN A 154 -5.31 14.75 -1.57
CA GLN A 154 -4.22 14.37 -2.49
C GLN A 154 -4.49 14.70 -3.97
N TYR A 155 -5.76 14.93 -4.34
CA TYR A 155 -6.17 15.20 -5.71
C TYR A 155 -6.31 16.70 -6.03
N SER A 156 -6.06 17.59 -5.07
CA SER A 156 -6.21 19.04 -5.25
C SER A 156 -4.96 19.85 -4.86
N SER A 157 -3.79 19.23 -4.85
CA SER A 157 -2.54 19.90 -4.54
C SER A 157 -1.82 20.37 -5.81
N ASN A 158 -1.40 21.63 -5.85
CA ASN A 158 -0.49 22.16 -6.87
C ASN A 158 0.98 22.10 -6.45
N THR A 159 1.28 21.45 -5.32
CA THR A 159 2.62 21.40 -4.72
C THR A 159 2.95 19.98 -4.27
N ILE A 160 4.12 19.49 -4.66
CA ILE A 160 4.75 18.28 -4.13
C ILE A 160 6.01 18.67 -3.39
N LYS A 161 6.22 18.11 -2.20
CA LYS A 161 7.48 18.20 -1.46
C LYS A 161 8.33 16.98 -1.73
N VAL A 162 9.61 17.18 -1.96
CA VAL A 162 10.60 16.11 -2.16
C VAL A 162 11.74 16.32 -1.17
N MET A 163 11.97 15.34 -0.31
CA MET A 163 12.99 15.36 0.74
C MET A 163 14.13 14.41 0.38
N ASP A 164 15.37 14.93 0.39
CA ASP A 164 16.57 14.11 0.42
C ASP A 164 16.86 13.73 1.89
N LEU A 165 16.61 12.49 2.25
CA LEU A 165 16.78 11.98 3.62
C LEU A 165 18.26 11.93 4.04
N LYS A 166 19.19 11.86 3.08
CA LYS A 166 20.62 11.94 3.37
C LYS A 166 21.01 13.30 3.94
N SER A 167 20.55 14.37 3.32
CA SER A 167 20.88 15.73 3.75
C SER A 167 19.87 16.31 4.73
N GLY A 168 18.64 15.79 4.75
CA GLY A 168 17.49 16.33 5.47
C GLY A 168 16.89 17.58 4.80
N LYS A 169 17.28 17.90 3.56
CA LYS A 169 16.76 19.06 2.82
C LYS A 169 15.52 18.68 2.02
N THR A 170 14.58 19.61 1.94
CA THR A 170 13.35 19.49 1.15
C THR A 170 13.33 20.57 0.08
N PHE A 171 12.92 20.21 -1.12
CA PHE A 171 12.54 21.15 -2.17
C PHE A 171 11.07 20.95 -2.57
N GLU A 172 10.51 21.93 -3.25
CA GLU A 172 9.12 21.91 -3.70
C GLU A 172 9.03 21.93 -5.22
N VAL A 173 8.20 21.07 -5.77
CA VAL A 173 7.73 21.17 -7.15
C VAL A 173 6.37 21.83 -7.11
N LYS A 174 6.24 23.00 -7.72
CA LYS A 174 5.01 23.80 -7.67
C LYS A 174 4.60 24.27 -9.07
N LYS A 175 3.31 24.21 -9.35
CA LYS A 175 2.67 24.75 -10.57
C LYS A 175 1.65 25.85 -10.21
N GLY A 176 1.02 26.44 -11.24
CA GLY A 176 -0.08 27.39 -11.05
C GLY A 176 -1.30 26.74 -10.41
N ASP A 177 -2.25 27.57 -9.94
CA ASP A 177 -3.45 27.10 -9.27
C ASP A 177 -4.43 26.36 -10.22
N ASP A 178 -4.19 26.45 -11.53
CA ASP A 178 -4.91 25.71 -12.57
C ASP A 178 -4.35 24.31 -12.85
N GLN A 179 -3.29 23.91 -12.16
CA GLN A 179 -2.64 22.61 -12.30
C GLN A 179 -2.54 21.89 -10.96
N TYR A 180 -2.97 20.62 -10.93
CA TYR A 180 -2.75 19.73 -9.79
C TYR A 180 -1.64 18.73 -10.09
N LEU A 181 -0.90 18.35 -9.06
CA LEU A 181 0.28 17.50 -9.14
C LEU A 181 0.10 16.24 -8.30
N ARG A 182 0.69 15.13 -8.77
CA ARG A 182 0.70 13.86 -8.06
C ARG A 182 2.09 13.21 -8.13
N PRO A 183 2.69 12.79 -7.00
CA PRO A 183 3.91 11.99 -7.00
C PRO A 183 3.58 10.60 -7.51
N LEU A 184 4.40 10.06 -8.41
CA LEU A 184 4.12 8.78 -9.07
C LEU A 184 5.18 7.73 -8.79
N GLY A 185 6.43 8.14 -8.56
CA GLY A 185 7.53 7.22 -8.30
C GLY A 185 8.89 7.82 -8.64
N PHE A 186 9.87 6.93 -8.74
CA PHE A 186 11.23 7.28 -9.12
C PHE A 186 11.75 6.25 -10.12
N ILE A 187 12.59 6.68 -11.03
CA ILE A 187 13.41 5.81 -11.88
C ILE A 187 14.87 5.99 -11.46
N GLY A 188 15.42 5.00 -10.74
CA GLY A 188 16.63 5.23 -9.97
C GLY A 188 16.40 6.31 -8.89
N GLU A 189 17.13 7.42 -8.97
CA GLU A 189 16.99 8.57 -8.07
C GLU A 189 16.18 9.72 -8.70
N ASP A 190 15.77 9.62 -9.97
CA ASP A 190 15.05 10.67 -10.70
C ASP A 190 13.55 10.62 -10.37
N PHE A 191 12.99 11.74 -9.97
CA PHE A 191 11.62 11.85 -9.50
C PHE A 191 10.61 11.95 -10.66
N ILE A 192 9.55 11.13 -10.62
CA ILE A 192 8.46 11.13 -11.59
C ILE A 192 7.20 11.70 -10.93
N TYR A 193 6.63 12.73 -11.54
CA TYR A 193 5.35 13.25 -11.13
C TYR A 193 4.42 13.48 -12.32
N GLY A 194 3.13 13.36 -12.06
CA GLY A 194 2.07 13.68 -13.01
C GLY A 194 1.48 15.06 -12.75
N GLN A 195 0.99 15.69 -13.81
CA GLN A 195 0.22 16.92 -13.74
C GLN A 195 -1.12 16.75 -14.42
N ALA A 196 -2.17 17.38 -13.88
CA ALA A 196 -3.50 17.43 -14.43
C ALA A 196 -4.03 18.87 -14.39
N ASN A 197 -4.87 19.27 -15.37
CA ASN A 197 -5.59 20.53 -15.23
C ASN A 197 -6.59 20.38 -14.07
N ALA A 198 -6.67 21.36 -13.19
CA ALA A 198 -7.59 21.35 -12.05
C ALA A 198 -9.05 21.17 -12.47
N ALA A 199 -9.43 21.72 -13.64
CA ALA A 199 -10.77 21.60 -14.20
C ALA A 199 -11.13 20.20 -14.71
N ASP A 200 -10.12 19.35 -15.01
CA ASP A 200 -10.32 17.99 -15.53
C ASP A 200 -10.38 16.96 -14.37
N VAL A 201 -9.94 17.34 -13.18
CA VAL A 201 -10.04 16.51 -11.98
C VAL A 201 -11.47 16.58 -11.46
N VAL A 202 -12.17 15.46 -11.55
CA VAL A 202 -13.59 15.40 -11.25
C VAL A 202 -13.86 14.28 -10.24
N SER A 203 -14.74 14.58 -9.29
CA SER A 203 -15.28 13.56 -8.39
C SER A 203 -16.70 13.22 -8.84
N ASP A 204 -17.03 11.94 -8.84
CA ASP A 204 -18.39 11.50 -9.09
C ASP A 204 -19.29 11.73 -7.86
N ALA A 205 -20.59 11.46 -8.01
CA ALA A 205 -21.56 11.65 -6.93
C ALA A 205 -21.31 10.72 -5.73
N ALA A 206 -20.53 9.67 -5.91
CA ALA A 206 -20.16 8.73 -4.86
C ALA A 206 -18.87 9.13 -4.12
N GLY A 207 -18.10 10.08 -4.67
CA GLY A 207 -16.89 10.62 -4.06
C GLY A 207 -15.58 10.14 -4.69
N ASN A 208 -15.63 9.32 -5.78
CA ASN A 208 -14.40 8.95 -6.48
C ASN A 208 -13.84 10.09 -7.27
N THR A 209 -12.55 10.23 -7.20
CA THR A 209 -11.84 11.25 -7.95
C THR A 209 -11.03 10.63 -9.08
N THR A 210 -11.39 10.99 -10.30
CA THR A 210 -10.55 10.72 -11.48
C THR A 210 -9.54 11.84 -11.63
N PHE A 211 -8.26 11.47 -11.73
CA PHE A 211 -7.13 12.40 -11.89
C PHE A 211 -6.46 12.18 -13.25
N PRO A 212 -7.01 12.75 -14.34
CA PRO A 212 -6.54 12.51 -15.69
C PRO A 212 -5.29 13.38 -15.97
N MET A 213 -4.12 12.76 -15.89
CA MET A 213 -2.85 13.49 -16.06
C MET A 213 -2.62 13.80 -17.54
N ASN A 214 -2.46 15.09 -17.84
CA ASN A 214 -2.14 15.58 -19.18
C ASN A 214 -0.64 15.54 -19.50
N GLY A 215 0.20 15.21 -18.51
CA GLY A 215 1.64 15.07 -18.67
C GLY A 215 2.31 14.38 -17.52
N LEU A 216 3.45 13.73 -17.82
CA LEU A 216 4.39 13.21 -16.84
C LEU A 216 5.71 13.96 -16.97
N ILE A 217 6.33 14.29 -15.87
CA ILE A 217 7.63 14.95 -15.82
C ILE A 217 8.59 14.09 -15.02
N ILE A 218 9.77 13.85 -15.59
CA ILE A 218 10.90 13.23 -14.89
C ILE A 218 11.91 14.34 -14.56
N LEU A 219 12.26 14.43 -13.29
CA LEU A 219 13.06 15.50 -12.72
C LEU A 219 14.29 14.91 -12.04
N ASP A 220 15.48 15.44 -12.37
CA ASP A 220 16.72 15.14 -11.64
C ASP A 220 16.60 15.69 -10.22
N THR A 221 16.68 14.83 -9.21
CA THR A 221 16.57 15.25 -7.81
C THR A 221 17.78 16.03 -7.31
N SER A 222 18.94 15.93 -7.98
CA SER A 222 20.18 16.57 -7.55
C SER A 222 20.23 18.07 -7.85
N ASP A 223 19.72 18.47 -9.01
CA ASP A 223 19.73 19.87 -9.48
C ASP A 223 18.34 20.42 -9.82
N GLN A 224 17.30 19.57 -9.73
CA GLN A 224 15.90 19.89 -9.99
C GLN A 224 15.62 20.24 -11.47
N SER A 225 16.48 19.84 -12.38
CA SER A 225 16.26 20.02 -13.82
C SER A 225 15.26 19.02 -14.39
N GLU A 226 14.44 19.43 -15.35
CA GLU A 226 13.55 18.54 -16.07
C GLU A 226 14.36 17.70 -17.07
N LEU A 227 14.41 16.38 -16.85
CA LEU A 227 15.09 15.43 -17.74
C LEU A 227 14.20 15.04 -18.92
N LYS A 228 12.90 14.86 -18.66
CA LYS A 228 11.94 14.44 -19.68
C LYS A 228 10.52 14.89 -19.32
N THR A 229 9.83 15.35 -20.35
CA THR A 229 8.38 15.56 -20.30
C THR A 229 7.71 14.60 -21.28
N TYR A 230 6.71 13.85 -20.80
CA TYR A 230 5.87 12.99 -21.62
C TYR A 230 4.48 13.57 -21.68
N THR A 231 3.93 13.68 -22.89
CA THR A 231 2.56 14.11 -23.13
C THR A 231 1.83 13.01 -23.90
N PRO A 232 0.74 12.45 -23.35
CA PRO A 232 0.01 11.39 -24.03
C PRO A 232 -0.65 11.88 -25.34
N SER A 233 -0.62 11.05 -26.38
CA SER A 233 -1.25 11.37 -27.65
C SER A 233 -2.71 10.90 -27.66
N GLY A 234 -3.65 11.83 -27.51
CA GLY A 234 -5.08 11.56 -27.66
C GLY A 234 -5.78 11.01 -26.42
N GLY A 235 -5.22 11.24 -25.24
CA GLY A 235 -5.81 10.81 -23.95
C GLY A 235 -5.08 11.41 -22.76
N TYR A 236 -5.18 10.74 -21.64
CA TYR A 236 -4.55 11.11 -20.37
C TYR A 236 -3.81 9.91 -19.79
N VAL A 237 -2.85 10.17 -18.92
CA VAL A 237 -2.24 9.13 -18.10
C VAL A 237 -3.12 8.91 -16.88
N GLU A 238 -3.44 7.66 -16.59
CA GLU A 238 -4.16 7.26 -15.38
C GLU A 238 -3.18 6.96 -14.23
N LYS A 239 -2.24 6.06 -14.49
CA LYS A 239 -1.23 5.61 -13.53
C LYS A 239 0.04 5.17 -14.25
N ILE A 240 1.10 4.95 -13.48
CA ILE A 240 2.34 4.33 -13.96
C ILE A 240 2.75 3.17 -13.06
N SER A 241 3.57 2.28 -13.60
CA SER A 241 4.37 1.33 -12.84
C SER A 241 5.82 1.44 -13.25
N VAL A 242 6.73 1.35 -12.28
CA VAL A 242 8.17 1.42 -12.50
C VAL A 242 8.78 0.06 -12.16
N ASP A 243 9.50 -0.52 -13.10
CA ASP A 243 10.25 -1.76 -12.92
C ASP A 243 11.69 -1.55 -13.43
N GLY A 244 12.63 -1.39 -12.48
CA GLY A 244 14.00 -1.02 -12.76
C GLY A 244 14.09 0.28 -13.59
N TYR A 245 14.53 0.17 -14.84
CA TYR A 245 14.67 1.31 -15.76
C TYR A 245 13.50 1.46 -16.74
N THR A 246 12.39 0.79 -16.49
CA THR A 246 11.21 0.82 -17.36
C THR A 246 10.03 1.44 -16.62
N VAL A 247 9.42 2.46 -17.22
CA VAL A 247 8.16 3.05 -16.76
C VAL A 247 7.07 2.63 -17.74
N THR A 248 6.11 1.85 -17.28
CA THR A 248 4.90 1.51 -18.02
C THR A 248 3.82 2.53 -17.66
N ILE A 249 3.12 3.06 -18.66
CA ILE A 249 2.17 4.15 -18.55
C ILE A 249 0.80 3.64 -19.01
N ASP A 250 -0.18 3.59 -18.12
CA ASP A 250 -1.56 3.25 -18.45
C ASP A 250 -2.30 4.51 -18.92
N LEU A 251 -2.98 4.39 -20.06
CA LEU A 251 -3.63 5.50 -20.72
C LEU A 251 -5.15 5.36 -20.71
N ILE A 252 -5.83 6.48 -20.46
CA ILE A 252 -7.28 6.61 -20.52
C ILE A 252 -7.72 7.71 -21.48
N ALA A 253 -8.92 7.59 -22.01
CA ALA A 253 -9.57 8.67 -22.77
C ALA A 253 -10.98 8.91 -22.26
N GLN A 254 -11.39 10.16 -22.30
CA GLN A 254 -12.75 10.58 -21.96
C GLN A 254 -13.67 10.44 -23.17
N ASN A 255 -14.79 9.74 -22.98
CA ASN A 255 -15.85 9.65 -23.96
C ASN A 255 -17.20 9.89 -23.26
N ASN A 256 -17.93 10.93 -23.66
CA ASN A 256 -19.20 11.34 -23.06
C ASN A 256 -19.16 11.49 -21.52
N GLY A 257 -18.06 12.02 -20.99
CA GLY A 257 -17.88 12.22 -19.54
C GLY A 257 -17.39 11.00 -18.76
N VAL A 258 -17.22 9.85 -19.42
CA VAL A 258 -16.68 8.62 -18.80
C VAL A 258 -15.27 8.39 -19.30
N TYR A 259 -14.34 8.06 -18.39
CA TYR A 259 -12.98 7.67 -18.72
C TYR A 259 -12.90 6.15 -18.91
N SER A 260 -12.19 5.71 -19.94
CA SER A 260 -11.95 4.30 -20.24
C SER A 260 -10.51 4.09 -20.70
N GLU A 261 -9.96 2.92 -20.42
CA GLU A 261 -8.63 2.52 -20.88
C GLU A 261 -8.55 2.51 -22.42
N ILE A 262 -7.42 3.04 -22.94
CA ILE A 262 -7.14 3.06 -24.37
C ILE A 262 -5.83 2.34 -24.74
N GLY A 263 -5.07 1.87 -23.74
CA GLY A 263 -3.84 1.11 -23.93
C GLY A 263 -2.72 1.56 -23.02
N GLN A 264 -1.51 1.14 -23.36
CA GLN A 264 -0.30 1.41 -22.59
C GLN A 264 0.79 2.02 -23.48
N ASP A 265 1.67 2.82 -22.87
CA ASP A 265 2.92 3.30 -23.44
C ASP A 265 4.08 3.01 -22.51
N THR A 266 5.32 3.18 -22.96
CA THR A 266 6.51 2.82 -22.20
C THR A 266 7.63 3.84 -22.35
N ILE A 267 8.22 4.25 -21.23
CA ILE A 267 9.47 5.00 -21.19
C ILE A 267 10.57 4.05 -20.68
N MET A 268 11.66 3.92 -21.43
CA MET A 268 12.83 3.17 -21.02
C MET A 268 14.02 4.11 -20.84
N ASN A 269 14.67 4.03 -19.68
CA ASN A 269 16.00 4.62 -19.46
C ASN A 269 17.02 3.50 -19.65
N ARG A 270 17.92 3.66 -20.62
CA ARG A 270 19.00 2.69 -20.86
C ARG A 270 20.25 3.18 -20.15
N GLU A 271 20.45 2.77 -18.91
CA GLU A 271 21.81 2.74 -18.39
C GLU A 271 22.60 1.57 -19.01
N ALA A 272 23.89 1.82 -19.23
CA ALA A 272 24.78 0.77 -19.71
C ALA A 272 24.81 -0.37 -18.69
N ASP A 273 24.58 -1.60 -19.15
CA ASP A 273 24.74 -2.84 -18.37
C ASP A 273 26.06 -2.81 -17.60
N SER A 274 26.02 -2.39 -16.34
CA SER A 274 27.10 -2.65 -15.41
C SER A 274 27.06 -4.15 -15.15
N LYS A 275 27.96 -4.90 -15.76
CA LYS A 275 28.09 -6.35 -15.53
C LYS A 275 28.18 -6.57 -14.03
N GLN A 276 27.13 -7.14 -13.44
CA GLN A 276 27.12 -7.51 -12.05
C GLN A 276 28.34 -8.40 -11.79
N LYS A 277 29.25 -7.92 -10.97
CA LYS A 277 30.45 -8.70 -10.58
C LYS A 277 30.08 -9.82 -9.61
N ILE A 278 28.95 -9.69 -8.92
CA ILE A 278 28.46 -10.63 -7.92
C ILE A 278 27.02 -10.99 -8.30
N ALA A 279 26.72 -12.28 -8.39
CA ALA A 279 25.37 -12.78 -8.58
C ALA A 279 25.01 -13.78 -7.49
N LEU A 280 23.75 -13.78 -7.08
CA LEU A 280 23.19 -14.79 -6.19
C LEU A 280 22.36 -15.76 -7.04
N ASP A 281 22.85 -16.99 -7.15
CA ASP A 281 22.15 -18.07 -7.84
C ASP A 281 21.39 -18.93 -6.83
N THR A 282 20.16 -19.30 -7.15
CA THR A 282 19.38 -20.24 -6.35
C THR A 282 19.07 -21.48 -7.19
N SER A 283 19.22 -22.65 -6.57
CA SER A 283 18.93 -23.94 -7.20
C SER A 283 18.27 -24.88 -6.20
N GLN A 284 17.60 -25.91 -6.71
CA GLN A 284 17.06 -27.01 -5.91
C GLN A 284 17.93 -28.25 -6.11
N SER A 285 18.02 -29.09 -5.09
CA SER A 285 18.67 -30.39 -5.17
C SER A 285 17.76 -31.47 -4.60
N ASP A 286 18.06 -32.76 -4.88
CA ASP A 286 17.28 -33.91 -4.41
C ASP A 286 17.16 -33.99 -2.88
N THR A 287 18.05 -33.33 -2.15
CA THR A 287 18.11 -33.38 -0.68
C THR A 287 17.86 -32.02 -0.02
N LYS A 288 17.77 -30.93 -0.81
CA LYS A 288 17.56 -29.57 -0.28
C LYS A 288 16.58 -28.82 -1.17
N LEU A 289 15.59 -28.18 -0.55
CA LEU A 289 14.58 -27.38 -1.26
C LEU A 289 15.20 -26.15 -1.92
N THR A 290 16.19 -25.53 -1.29
CA THR A 290 16.86 -24.35 -1.81
C THR A 290 18.34 -24.40 -1.49
N VAL A 291 19.16 -24.17 -2.51
CA VAL A 291 20.60 -23.98 -2.39
C VAL A 291 20.90 -22.60 -2.98
N SER A 292 21.45 -21.71 -2.16
CA SER A 292 21.92 -20.40 -2.61
C SER A 292 23.43 -20.42 -2.80
N ALA A 293 23.88 -19.89 -3.92
CA ALA A 293 25.30 -19.79 -4.26
C ALA A 293 25.64 -18.36 -4.69
N ILE A 294 26.74 -17.84 -4.18
CA ILE A 294 27.27 -16.54 -4.58
C ILE A 294 28.33 -16.78 -5.66
N SER A 295 28.08 -16.24 -6.86
CA SER A 295 29.00 -16.26 -8.00
C SER A 295 29.70 -14.91 -8.10
N ILE A 296 31.03 -14.92 -8.17
CA ILE A 296 31.85 -13.70 -8.26
C ILE A 296 32.63 -13.76 -9.57
N ALA A 297 32.32 -12.84 -10.49
CA ALA A 297 33.02 -12.78 -11.79
C ALA A 297 34.49 -12.44 -11.60
N GLY A 298 35.40 -13.35 -12.04
CA GLY A 298 36.83 -13.20 -11.86
C GLY A 298 37.34 -13.44 -10.43
N GLY A 299 36.47 -13.84 -9.51
CA GLY A 299 36.84 -14.20 -8.14
C GLY A 299 37.59 -15.53 -8.07
N LYS A 300 38.51 -15.65 -7.13
CA LYS A 300 39.19 -16.92 -6.82
C LYS A 300 38.46 -17.57 -5.63
N LYS A 301 38.15 -18.85 -5.77
CA LYS A 301 37.65 -19.64 -4.66
C LYS A 301 38.76 -19.79 -3.62
N PRO A 302 38.58 -19.43 -2.35
CA PRO A 302 39.57 -19.63 -1.31
C PRO A 302 39.76 -21.13 -1.05
N ASP A 303 40.98 -21.54 -0.75
CA ASP A 303 41.32 -22.94 -0.42
C ASP A 303 40.61 -23.42 0.86
N LYS A 304 40.44 -22.54 1.81
CA LYS A 304 39.69 -22.76 3.05
C LYS A 304 38.89 -21.52 3.41
N LEU A 305 37.60 -21.71 3.73
CA LEU A 305 36.76 -20.68 4.32
C LEU A 305 37.16 -20.53 5.78
N LYS A 306 37.37 -19.29 6.20
CA LYS A 306 37.50 -18.91 7.61
C LYS A 306 36.13 -18.47 8.10
N GLN A 307 35.74 -18.94 9.27
CA GLN A 307 34.45 -18.56 9.89
C GLN A 307 34.71 -17.79 11.17
N LEU A 308 33.95 -16.72 11.35
CA LEU A 308 33.92 -15.90 12.55
C LEU A 308 32.46 -15.64 12.91
N THR A 309 32.16 -15.47 14.19
CA THR A 309 30.85 -15.01 14.68
C THR A 309 31.05 -13.64 15.32
N ALA A 310 30.28 -12.66 14.89
CA ALA A 310 30.26 -11.34 15.50
C ALA A 310 29.73 -11.42 16.93
N GLN A 311 30.24 -10.54 17.79
CA GLN A 311 29.85 -10.48 19.19
C GLN A 311 28.88 -9.34 19.42
N MET A 312 27.72 -9.62 20.02
CA MET A 312 26.78 -8.58 20.42
C MET A 312 27.28 -7.86 21.67
N THR A 313 27.31 -6.56 21.61
CA THR A 313 27.64 -5.70 22.75
C THR A 313 26.42 -5.57 23.64
N ILE A 314 26.63 -5.62 24.97
CA ILE A 314 25.56 -5.40 25.94
C ILE A 314 25.50 -3.91 26.25
N ASN A 315 24.44 -3.24 25.80
CA ASN A 315 24.21 -1.83 26.12
C ASN A 315 23.84 -1.63 27.57
N SER A 316 24.40 -0.60 28.19
CA SER A 316 24.12 -0.23 29.59
C SER A 316 22.98 0.80 29.70
N HIS A 317 22.44 1.27 28.60
CA HIS A 317 21.36 2.26 28.52
C HIS A 317 20.14 1.66 27.80
N ASP A 318 18.98 2.25 28.04
CA ASP A 318 17.74 1.89 27.37
C ASP A 318 17.76 2.39 25.92
N THR A 319 17.56 1.49 24.98
CA THR A 319 17.50 1.74 23.53
C THR A 319 16.06 1.81 23.01
N THR A 320 15.07 1.71 23.91
CA THR A 320 13.65 1.67 23.54
C THR A 320 13.16 3.02 23.04
N VAL A 321 12.52 3.01 21.88
CA VAL A 321 11.90 4.17 21.23
C VAL A 321 10.42 3.91 21.10
N ASP A 322 9.60 4.67 21.81
CA ASP A 322 8.15 4.53 21.79
C ASP A 322 7.55 5.47 20.72
N LEU A 323 7.02 4.88 19.66
CA LEU A 323 6.28 5.60 18.62
C LEU A 323 4.81 5.71 19.04
N LYS A 324 4.27 6.91 19.00
CA LYS A 324 2.84 7.13 19.21
C LYS A 324 2.11 6.98 17.88
N PHE A 325 1.39 5.90 17.74
CA PHE A 325 0.53 5.62 16.59
C PHE A 325 -0.86 6.22 16.77
N ASP A 326 -1.49 6.56 15.65
CA ASP A 326 -2.90 6.95 15.63
C ASP A 326 -3.74 5.68 15.37
N ASP A 327 -4.41 5.16 16.38
CA ASP A 327 -5.13 3.86 16.33
C ASP A 327 -6.39 3.91 15.43
N ASN A 328 -6.60 4.97 14.65
CA ASN A 328 -7.85 5.19 13.89
C ASN A 328 -7.74 4.86 12.39
N THR A 329 -6.56 4.56 11.86
CA THR A 329 -6.40 4.24 10.44
C THR A 329 -6.72 2.76 10.19
N VAL A 330 -7.64 2.49 9.26
CA VAL A 330 -7.99 1.14 8.86
C VAL A 330 -7.06 0.71 7.72
N HIS A 331 -6.30 -0.35 7.95
CA HIS A 331 -5.48 -0.98 6.92
C HIS A 331 -6.05 -2.33 6.53
N PHE A 332 -5.91 -2.67 5.25
CA PHE A 332 -6.32 -3.94 4.67
C PHE A 332 -5.09 -4.75 4.30
N TYR A 333 -5.05 -5.99 4.75
CA TYR A 333 -3.94 -6.91 4.52
C TYR A 333 -4.41 -8.10 3.69
N VAL A 334 -3.62 -8.46 2.68
CA VAL A 334 -3.86 -9.66 1.87
C VAL A 334 -3.06 -10.82 2.45
N TYR A 335 -3.76 -11.81 2.97
CA TYR A 335 -3.17 -13.03 3.47
C TYR A 335 -3.31 -14.15 2.43
N ALA A 336 -2.19 -14.67 1.95
CA ALA A 336 -2.14 -15.75 0.97
C ALA A 336 -0.90 -16.62 1.17
N LYS A 337 -1.05 -17.93 0.93
CA LYS A 337 0.06 -18.90 0.98
C LYS A 337 0.77 -18.97 2.34
N GLY A 338 0.11 -18.56 3.41
CA GLY A 338 0.65 -18.60 4.78
C GLY A 338 1.35 -17.31 5.21
N ASP A 339 1.25 -16.23 4.45
CA ASP A 339 1.93 -14.96 4.72
C ASP A 339 1.05 -13.74 4.37
N VAL A 340 1.34 -12.57 4.95
CA VAL A 340 0.80 -11.30 4.47
C VAL A 340 1.66 -10.83 3.31
N ILE A 341 1.07 -10.78 2.13
CA ILE A 341 1.78 -10.50 0.88
C ILE A 341 1.56 -9.07 0.36
N PHE A 342 0.61 -8.35 0.94
CA PHE A 342 0.25 -7.00 0.52
C PHE A 342 -0.48 -6.27 1.65
N ALA A 343 -0.28 -4.95 1.75
CA ALA A 343 -0.99 -4.05 2.66
C ALA A 343 -1.37 -2.77 1.93
N SER A 344 -2.58 -2.27 2.18
CA SER A 344 -3.10 -1.02 1.59
C SER A 344 -4.17 -0.43 2.50
N ASP A 345 -4.32 0.88 2.47
CA ASP A 345 -5.49 1.62 2.98
C ASP A 345 -6.66 1.60 1.98
N ASN A 346 -6.43 1.14 0.75
CA ASN A 346 -7.43 0.97 -0.28
C ASN A 346 -7.87 -0.50 -0.37
N ILE A 347 -9.12 -0.75 0.01
CA ILE A 347 -9.70 -2.10 -0.02
C ILE A 347 -9.79 -2.69 -1.42
N SER A 348 -10.02 -1.87 -2.45
CA SER A 348 -10.14 -2.37 -3.83
C SER A 348 -8.83 -2.95 -4.34
N ASP A 349 -7.70 -2.31 -3.99
CA ASP A 349 -6.37 -2.82 -4.32
C ASP A 349 -6.08 -4.12 -3.57
N ALA A 350 -6.48 -4.19 -2.30
CA ALA A 350 -6.36 -5.42 -1.51
C ALA A 350 -7.19 -6.57 -2.12
N ILE A 351 -8.44 -6.32 -2.55
CA ILE A 351 -9.29 -7.33 -3.20
C ILE A 351 -8.67 -7.80 -4.52
N LYS A 352 -8.19 -6.89 -5.37
CA LYS A 352 -7.51 -7.24 -6.64
C LYS A 352 -6.30 -8.13 -6.38
N GLN A 353 -5.45 -7.74 -5.43
CA GLN A 353 -4.27 -8.52 -5.05
C GLN A 353 -4.65 -9.89 -4.45
N ALA A 354 -5.72 -9.96 -3.64
CA ALA A 354 -6.23 -11.22 -3.09
C ALA A 354 -6.78 -12.14 -4.20
N ASN A 355 -7.40 -11.58 -5.23
CA ASN A 355 -7.84 -12.33 -6.40
C ASN A 355 -6.66 -12.97 -7.15
N ASP A 356 -5.61 -12.20 -7.41
CA ASP A 356 -4.43 -12.66 -8.15
C ASP A 356 -3.64 -13.73 -7.39
N SER A 357 -3.60 -13.62 -6.06
CA SER A 357 -2.82 -14.53 -5.20
C SER A 357 -3.61 -15.68 -4.61
N MET A 358 -4.93 -15.79 -4.87
CA MET A 358 -5.88 -16.71 -4.21
C MET A 358 -5.93 -16.50 -2.68
N GLY A 359 -5.79 -15.24 -2.26
CA GLY A 359 -5.77 -14.85 -0.86
C GLY A 359 -7.14 -14.45 -0.33
N VAL A 360 -7.11 -13.90 0.89
CA VAL A 360 -8.22 -13.24 1.58
C VAL A 360 -7.78 -11.86 2.02
N VAL A 361 -8.73 -10.95 2.27
CA VAL A 361 -8.44 -9.64 2.84
C VAL A 361 -8.90 -9.62 4.29
N ILE A 362 -8.01 -9.19 5.17
CA ILE A 362 -8.27 -8.96 6.59
C ILE A 362 -8.01 -7.50 6.94
N ASP A 363 -8.63 -7.00 7.99
CA ASP A 363 -8.36 -5.67 8.56
C ASP A 363 -7.29 -5.72 9.66
N SER A 364 -6.99 -4.57 10.27
CA SER A 364 -6.06 -4.43 11.39
C SER A 364 -6.49 -5.24 12.63
N ASN A 365 -7.78 -5.58 12.76
CA ASN A 365 -8.33 -6.40 13.84
C ASN A 365 -8.34 -7.90 13.48
N GLN A 366 -7.76 -8.29 12.34
CA GLN A 366 -7.73 -9.65 11.80
C GLN A 366 -9.13 -10.20 11.44
N GLN A 367 -10.10 -9.32 11.21
CA GLN A 367 -11.40 -9.73 10.71
C GLN A 367 -11.35 -9.91 9.19
N TYR A 368 -12.06 -10.92 8.68
CA TYR A 368 -12.20 -11.11 7.24
C TYR A 368 -13.04 -10.01 6.63
N VAL A 369 -12.43 -9.16 5.82
CA VAL A 369 -13.10 -8.09 5.09
C VAL A 369 -13.56 -8.56 3.72
N TRP A 370 -12.82 -9.50 3.12
CA TRP A 370 -13.22 -10.12 1.86
C TRP A 370 -12.60 -11.51 1.69
N MET A 371 -13.41 -12.43 1.12
CA MET A 371 -12.95 -13.75 0.68
C MET A 371 -13.84 -14.27 -0.44
N ARG A 372 -13.33 -15.24 -1.21
CA ARG A 372 -14.11 -15.92 -2.27
C ARG A 372 -15.21 -16.83 -1.73
N ALA A 373 -15.09 -17.30 -0.50
CA ALA A 373 -16.11 -18.16 0.12
C ALA A 373 -17.40 -17.37 0.37
N ARG A 374 -18.51 -17.87 -0.17
CA ARG A 374 -19.82 -17.23 -0.14
C ARG A 374 -20.95 -18.26 -0.15
N LYS A 375 -22.15 -17.85 0.18
CA LYS A 375 -23.36 -18.67 0.00
C LYS A 375 -23.62 -18.93 -1.49
N ASN A 376 -24.24 -20.05 -1.84
CA ASN A 376 -24.54 -20.36 -3.25
C ASN A 376 -25.58 -19.41 -3.85
N ALA A 377 -26.50 -18.89 -3.05
CA ALA A 377 -27.52 -17.93 -3.45
C ALA A 377 -27.98 -17.12 -2.25
N VAL A 378 -28.45 -15.91 -2.50
CA VAL A 378 -29.09 -15.02 -1.52
C VAL A 378 -30.32 -14.41 -2.19
N ASN A 379 -31.50 -14.60 -1.60
CA ASN A 379 -32.72 -13.97 -2.09
C ASN A 379 -32.59 -12.45 -1.97
N ALA A 380 -33.26 -11.71 -2.85
CA ALA A 380 -33.35 -10.26 -2.75
C ALA A 380 -33.78 -9.82 -1.33
N PHE A 381 -33.07 -8.86 -0.76
CA PHE A 381 -33.39 -8.38 0.59
C PHE A 381 -34.78 -7.76 0.62
N ALA A 382 -35.55 -8.09 1.65
CA ALA A 382 -36.85 -7.49 1.89
C ALA A 382 -36.69 -6.11 2.53
N ASN A 383 -37.70 -5.26 2.35
CA ASN A 383 -37.80 -3.95 3.00
C ASN A 383 -36.69 -2.94 2.59
N ILE A 384 -36.15 -3.09 1.41
CA ILE A 384 -35.27 -2.08 0.81
C ILE A 384 -36.17 -0.96 0.24
N ALA A 385 -36.08 0.23 0.81
CA ALA A 385 -36.78 1.42 0.31
C ALA A 385 -36.10 2.69 0.82
N CYS A 386 -36.08 3.75 0.01
CA CYS A 386 -35.68 5.07 0.49
C CYS A 386 -36.73 5.65 1.46
N ASN A 387 -36.31 6.59 2.31
CA ASN A 387 -37.24 7.28 3.18
C ASN A 387 -38.15 8.25 2.39
N GLU A 388 -39.25 8.71 3.02
CA GLU A 388 -40.23 9.60 2.40
C GLU A 388 -39.66 10.96 1.99
N THR A 389 -38.63 11.46 2.69
CA THR A 389 -38.03 12.77 2.44
C THR A 389 -37.19 12.78 1.15
N ASP A 390 -36.68 11.61 0.73
CA ASP A 390 -35.79 11.46 -0.41
C ASP A 390 -36.47 10.86 -1.67
N LYS A 391 -37.78 10.57 -1.60
CA LYS A 391 -38.49 9.84 -2.68
C LYS A 391 -38.51 10.55 -4.04
N ASP A 392 -38.38 11.87 -4.05
CA ASP A 392 -38.35 12.68 -5.28
C ASP A 392 -36.93 13.07 -5.73
N ALA A 393 -35.89 12.59 -5.01
CA ALA A 393 -34.48 12.82 -5.31
C ALA A 393 -33.99 11.94 -6.49
N ASP A 394 -32.74 12.11 -6.89
CA ASP A 394 -32.08 11.23 -7.87
C ASP A 394 -31.81 9.84 -7.32
N SER A 395 -31.41 8.90 -8.19
CA SER A 395 -31.22 7.51 -7.82
C SER A 395 -30.03 7.28 -6.89
N VAL A 396 -29.01 8.16 -6.88
CA VAL A 396 -27.87 8.09 -5.95
C VAL A 396 -28.37 8.37 -4.52
N VAL A 397 -29.07 9.50 -4.33
CA VAL A 397 -29.67 9.89 -3.04
C VAL A 397 -30.61 8.80 -2.54
N LYS A 398 -31.52 8.32 -3.39
CA LYS A 398 -32.48 7.26 -3.05
C LYS A 398 -31.80 5.96 -2.64
N SER A 399 -30.70 5.57 -3.33
CA SER A 399 -29.95 4.36 -3.01
C SER A 399 -29.27 4.44 -1.65
N VAL A 400 -28.59 5.56 -1.37
CA VAL A 400 -27.97 5.82 -0.05
C VAL A 400 -29.03 5.85 1.06
N SER A 401 -30.15 6.53 0.81
CA SER A 401 -31.29 6.58 1.74
C SER A 401 -31.86 5.20 2.03
N ALA A 402 -31.97 4.34 1.01
CA ALA A 402 -32.42 2.96 1.16
C ALA A 402 -31.43 2.11 1.97
N MET A 403 -30.13 2.31 1.82
CA MET A 403 -29.10 1.64 2.65
C MET A 403 -29.20 2.06 4.12
N LEU A 404 -29.43 3.35 4.40
CA LEU A 404 -29.62 3.86 5.77
C LEU A 404 -30.91 3.31 6.38
N THR A 405 -32.02 3.38 5.65
CA THR A 405 -33.31 2.84 6.10
C THR A 405 -33.26 1.34 6.38
N TYR A 406 -32.49 0.58 5.58
CA TYR A 406 -32.24 -0.85 5.82
C TYR A 406 -31.52 -1.13 7.15
N ASN A 407 -30.79 -0.13 7.69
CA ASN A 407 -30.16 -0.15 9.01
C ASN A 407 -30.94 0.65 10.07
N ASP A 408 -32.23 0.87 9.88
CA ASP A 408 -33.11 1.60 10.80
C ASP A 408 -32.68 3.07 11.04
N VAL A 409 -31.95 3.68 10.12
CA VAL A 409 -31.52 5.08 10.18
C VAL A 409 -32.34 5.92 9.20
N THR A 410 -32.92 7.01 9.68
CA THR A 410 -33.74 7.94 8.88
C THR A 410 -33.20 9.35 9.00
N VAL A 411 -32.57 9.83 7.91
CA VAL A 411 -32.07 11.21 7.75
C VAL A 411 -32.40 11.69 6.33
N SER A 412 -32.41 13.00 6.11
CA SER A 412 -32.56 13.57 4.76
C SER A 412 -31.20 13.49 4.03
N VAL A 413 -31.03 12.47 3.21
CA VAL A 413 -29.79 12.28 2.40
C VAL A 413 -29.66 13.38 1.36
N SER A 414 -30.77 13.84 0.79
CA SER A 414 -30.80 14.96 -0.17
C SER A 414 -30.23 16.26 0.42
N GLU A 415 -30.51 16.56 1.71
CA GLU A 415 -29.93 17.72 2.38
C GLU A 415 -28.43 17.58 2.63
N LEU A 416 -27.97 16.38 3.03
CA LEU A 416 -26.56 16.12 3.30
C LEU A 416 -25.70 16.17 2.03
N ILE A 417 -26.15 15.54 0.95
CA ILE A 417 -25.45 15.58 -0.35
C ILE A 417 -25.53 17.00 -0.93
N GLY A 418 -26.68 17.67 -0.80
CA GLY A 418 -26.83 19.08 -1.21
C GLY A 418 -25.92 20.05 -0.44
N ALA A 419 -25.52 19.69 0.77
CA ALA A 419 -24.53 20.42 1.57
C ALA A 419 -23.06 20.08 1.22
N GLY A 420 -22.82 19.16 0.27
CA GLY A 420 -21.51 18.81 -0.23
C GLY A 420 -20.90 17.52 0.33
N SER A 421 -21.66 16.73 1.10
CA SER A 421 -21.19 15.40 1.54
C SER A 421 -21.24 14.38 0.40
N SER A 422 -20.25 13.50 0.30
CA SER A 422 -20.31 12.36 -0.60
C SER A 422 -21.22 11.25 -0.07
N ALA A 423 -21.60 10.29 -0.92
CA ALA A 423 -22.35 9.10 -0.50
C ALA A 423 -21.62 8.33 0.61
N VAL A 424 -20.29 8.20 0.49
CA VAL A 424 -19.43 7.55 1.50
C VAL A 424 -19.47 8.32 2.81
N ASP A 425 -19.35 9.66 2.80
CA ASP A 425 -19.39 10.47 4.01
C ASP A 425 -20.76 10.38 4.71
N VAL A 426 -21.85 10.39 3.93
CA VAL A 426 -23.21 10.24 4.48
C VAL A 426 -23.35 8.90 5.21
N LEU A 427 -22.88 7.80 4.60
CA LEU A 427 -22.93 6.48 5.23
C LEU A 427 -22.00 6.41 6.46
N LYS A 428 -20.76 6.90 6.37
CA LYS A 428 -19.80 6.92 7.51
C LYS A 428 -20.34 7.67 8.71
N ASN A 429 -20.92 8.83 8.49
CA ASN A 429 -21.40 9.68 9.58
C ASN A 429 -22.70 9.16 10.24
N ASN A 430 -23.47 8.34 9.52
CA ASN A 430 -24.77 7.87 9.99
C ASN A 430 -24.80 6.37 10.36
N LEU A 431 -23.74 5.62 10.08
CA LEU A 431 -23.57 4.21 10.45
C LEU A 431 -22.28 4.00 11.26
N PRO A 432 -22.18 4.54 12.50
CA PRO A 432 -20.95 4.53 13.29
C PRO A 432 -20.44 3.11 13.63
N ASP A 433 -21.37 2.14 13.73
CA ASP A 433 -21.05 0.73 14.02
C ASP A 433 -20.66 -0.08 12.78
N LYS A 434 -20.58 0.59 11.61
CA LYS A 434 -20.22 -0.03 10.35
C LYS A 434 -18.93 0.57 9.82
N GLU A 435 -18.09 -0.31 9.26
CA GLU A 435 -17.00 0.10 8.40
C GLU A 435 -17.53 0.27 6.98
N ILE A 436 -17.43 1.46 6.41
CA ILE A 436 -17.90 1.76 5.05
C ILE A 436 -16.77 1.48 4.08
N LEU A 437 -17.06 0.64 3.10
CA LEU A 437 -16.12 0.15 2.11
C LEU A 437 -16.44 0.78 0.75
N ASP A 438 -15.51 1.56 0.26
CA ASP A 438 -15.53 2.16 -1.06
C ASP A 438 -14.74 1.27 -2.03
N LEU A 439 -15.46 0.64 -2.97
CA LEU A 439 -14.94 -0.40 -3.85
C LEU A 439 -14.90 0.12 -5.28
N GLN A 440 -13.71 0.40 -5.79
CA GLN A 440 -13.55 0.90 -7.15
C GLN A 440 -12.78 -0.07 -8.05
N GLY A 441 -13.34 -0.38 -9.22
CA GLY A 441 -12.72 -1.24 -10.23
C GLY A 441 -12.58 -2.69 -9.80
N VAL A 442 -13.37 -3.15 -8.81
CA VAL A 442 -13.58 -4.56 -8.50
C VAL A 442 -14.67 -5.14 -9.39
N SER A 443 -14.76 -6.45 -9.51
CA SER A 443 -15.77 -7.10 -10.35
C SER A 443 -17.11 -7.26 -9.63
N SER A 444 -18.18 -7.53 -10.40
CA SER A 444 -19.48 -7.91 -9.82
C SER A 444 -19.43 -9.21 -9.03
N GLU A 445 -18.44 -10.08 -9.29
CA GLU A 445 -18.22 -11.28 -8.49
C GLU A 445 -17.63 -10.97 -7.11
N ASP A 446 -16.84 -9.93 -6.99
CA ASP A 446 -16.19 -9.55 -5.73
C ASP A 446 -17.21 -8.98 -4.74
N ILE A 447 -18.19 -8.24 -5.20
CA ILE A 447 -19.23 -7.64 -4.33
C ILE A 447 -20.21 -8.68 -3.76
N ILE A 448 -20.32 -9.87 -4.36
CA ILE A 448 -21.20 -10.94 -3.88
C ILE A 448 -20.85 -11.40 -2.46
N PHE A 449 -19.58 -11.30 -2.06
CA PHE A 449 -19.17 -11.60 -0.70
C PHE A 449 -20.01 -10.80 0.31
N TYR A 450 -20.13 -9.49 0.11
CA TYR A 450 -20.87 -8.61 1.02
C TYR A 450 -22.37 -8.92 1.05
N ILE A 451 -22.94 -9.19 -0.11
CA ILE A 451 -24.35 -9.61 -0.21
C ILE A 451 -24.58 -10.93 0.54
N SER A 452 -23.60 -11.84 0.50
CA SER A 452 -23.67 -13.11 1.24
C SER A 452 -23.64 -12.92 2.76
N GLN A 453 -23.09 -11.79 3.23
CA GLN A 453 -23.09 -11.36 4.64
C GLN A 453 -24.37 -10.62 5.05
N GLY A 454 -25.27 -10.32 4.12
CA GLY A 454 -26.54 -9.60 4.40
C GLY A 454 -26.46 -8.10 4.16
N ASN A 455 -25.39 -7.61 3.52
CA ASN A 455 -25.19 -6.18 3.27
C ASN A 455 -25.55 -5.84 1.82
N PRO A 456 -26.46 -4.87 1.58
CA PRO A 456 -26.72 -4.37 0.23
C PRO A 456 -25.49 -3.65 -0.32
N VAL A 457 -25.32 -3.72 -1.63
CA VAL A 457 -24.23 -3.04 -2.32
C VAL A 457 -24.80 -1.96 -3.23
N PHE A 458 -24.43 -0.72 -2.96
CA PHE A 458 -24.65 0.39 -3.86
C PHE A 458 -23.75 0.22 -5.09
N ALA A 459 -24.30 0.47 -6.28
CA ALA A 459 -23.58 0.36 -7.53
C ALA A 459 -23.92 1.53 -8.46
N MET A 460 -22.90 2.28 -8.88
CA MET A 460 -23.05 3.30 -9.91
C MET A 460 -23.38 2.65 -11.27
N THR A 461 -24.28 3.26 -12.02
CA THR A 461 -24.69 2.82 -13.37
C THR A 461 -24.44 3.87 -14.44
N GLY A 462 -23.92 5.02 -14.02
CA GLY A 462 -23.55 6.18 -14.81
C GLY A 462 -23.05 7.28 -13.86
N ASN A 463 -22.69 8.45 -14.37
CA ASN A 463 -22.11 9.53 -13.55
C ASN A 463 -23.04 10.07 -12.44
N THR A 464 -24.35 9.93 -12.61
CA THR A 464 -25.36 10.48 -11.69
C THR A 464 -26.46 9.47 -11.36
N SER A 465 -26.27 8.20 -11.68
CA SER A 465 -27.29 7.17 -11.46
C SER A 465 -26.72 5.96 -10.75
N ALA A 466 -27.53 5.40 -9.84
CA ALA A 466 -27.15 4.23 -9.04
C ALA A 466 -28.33 3.28 -8.83
N VAL A 467 -28.00 2.05 -8.47
CA VAL A 467 -28.92 0.99 -8.03
C VAL A 467 -28.37 0.30 -6.80
N LEU A 468 -29.16 -0.58 -6.17
CA LEU A 468 -28.65 -1.49 -5.13
C LEU A 468 -28.66 -2.93 -5.61
N VAL A 469 -27.55 -3.64 -5.40
CA VAL A 469 -27.49 -5.08 -5.54
C VAL A 469 -27.90 -5.69 -4.21
N THR A 470 -28.99 -6.47 -4.21
CA THR A 470 -29.65 -6.92 -2.98
C THR A 470 -29.73 -8.42 -2.85
N GLY A 471 -29.21 -9.16 -3.80
CA GLY A 471 -29.21 -10.63 -3.78
C GLY A 471 -28.62 -11.20 -5.06
N TYR A 472 -28.50 -12.52 -5.10
CA TYR A 472 -28.04 -13.27 -6.28
C TYR A 472 -28.52 -14.71 -6.25
N SER A 473 -28.57 -15.33 -7.43
CA SER A 473 -28.96 -16.71 -7.60
C SER A 473 -27.78 -17.64 -7.92
N SER A 474 -27.96 -18.93 -7.69
CA SER A 474 -26.95 -19.95 -8.01
C SER A 474 -26.70 -20.15 -9.51
N ASN A 475 -27.60 -19.66 -10.37
CA ASN A 475 -27.50 -19.75 -11.82
C ASN A 475 -26.95 -18.49 -12.50
N GLY A 476 -26.31 -17.60 -11.75
CA GLY A 476 -25.59 -16.46 -12.31
C GLY A 476 -26.45 -15.24 -12.58
N ALA A 477 -27.45 -14.94 -11.76
CA ALA A 477 -28.22 -13.71 -11.85
C ALA A 477 -28.06 -12.89 -10.56
N LEU A 478 -27.97 -11.56 -10.69
CA LEU A 478 -28.04 -10.59 -9.62
C LEU A 478 -29.45 -10.05 -9.46
N TYR A 479 -29.86 -9.75 -8.23
CA TYR A 479 -31.12 -9.05 -7.92
C TYR A 479 -30.81 -7.57 -7.71
N ILE A 480 -31.30 -6.76 -8.64
CA ILE A 480 -31.06 -5.32 -8.71
C ILE A 480 -32.31 -4.57 -8.28
N TYR A 481 -32.21 -3.82 -7.19
CA TYR A 481 -33.24 -2.91 -6.74
C TYR A 481 -33.05 -1.54 -7.43
N ASN A 482 -34.08 -1.12 -8.18
CA ASN A 482 -34.12 0.20 -8.81
C ASN A 482 -34.83 1.18 -7.86
N PRO A 483 -34.11 2.19 -7.34
CA PRO A 483 -34.67 3.13 -6.39
C PRO A 483 -35.70 4.09 -6.98
N ASP A 484 -35.73 4.27 -8.31
CA ASP A 484 -36.67 5.18 -8.97
C ASP A 484 -38.10 4.65 -9.03
N ASN A 485 -38.26 3.33 -9.06
CA ASN A 485 -39.58 2.69 -9.11
C ASN A 485 -39.83 1.70 -7.97
N GLY A 486 -38.87 1.50 -7.08
CA GLY A 486 -38.94 0.58 -5.95
C GLY A 486 -39.01 -0.91 -6.32
N ALA A 487 -38.73 -1.25 -7.58
CA ALA A 487 -38.82 -2.62 -8.07
C ALA A 487 -37.45 -3.32 -8.01
N THR A 488 -37.47 -4.61 -7.64
CA THR A 488 -36.31 -5.50 -7.76
C THR A 488 -36.48 -6.38 -8.99
N THR A 489 -35.47 -6.37 -9.86
CA THR A 489 -35.43 -7.18 -11.08
C THR A 489 -34.24 -8.13 -11.05
N SER A 490 -34.36 -9.26 -11.76
CA SER A 490 -33.26 -10.20 -11.98
C SER A 490 -32.52 -9.84 -13.26
N MET A 491 -31.20 -9.79 -13.19
CA MET A 491 -30.32 -9.46 -14.31
C MET A 491 -29.16 -10.47 -14.40
N SER A 492 -28.74 -10.85 -15.60
CA SER A 492 -27.56 -11.72 -15.77
C SER A 492 -26.28 -10.99 -15.31
N TYR A 493 -25.24 -11.74 -14.91
CA TYR A 493 -23.95 -11.12 -14.57
C TYR A 493 -23.40 -10.29 -15.74
N GLU A 494 -23.49 -10.79 -16.96
CA GLU A 494 -23.00 -10.09 -18.16
C GLU A 494 -23.69 -8.75 -18.40
N ASP A 495 -25.02 -8.70 -18.21
CA ASP A 495 -25.77 -7.45 -18.37
C ASP A 495 -25.48 -6.47 -17.20
N ALA A 496 -25.34 -7.01 -15.99
CA ALA A 496 -24.99 -6.23 -14.82
C ALA A 496 -23.57 -5.65 -14.94
N ASP A 497 -22.58 -6.42 -15.38
CA ASP A 497 -21.22 -5.96 -15.60
C ASP A 497 -21.16 -4.82 -16.62
N ARG A 498 -21.91 -4.94 -17.73
CA ARG A 498 -22.02 -3.84 -18.70
C ARG A 498 -22.64 -2.58 -18.09
N MET A 499 -23.66 -2.73 -17.26
CA MET A 499 -24.29 -1.60 -16.57
C MET A 499 -23.32 -0.95 -15.58
N PHE A 500 -22.64 -1.74 -14.76
CA PHE A 500 -21.67 -1.24 -13.76
C PHE A 500 -20.42 -0.65 -14.41
N TYR A 501 -19.98 -1.19 -15.55
CA TYR A 501 -18.87 -0.63 -16.32
C TYR A 501 -19.16 0.82 -16.76
N ASN A 502 -20.40 1.13 -17.12
CA ASN A 502 -20.82 2.50 -17.45
C ASN A 502 -20.79 3.43 -16.21
N GLY A 503 -20.85 2.89 -15.01
CA GLY A 503 -20.69 3.59 -13.74
C GLY A 503 -19.27 3.57 -13.17
N GLY A 504 -18.27 3.14 -13.95
CA GLY A 504 -16.86 3.08 -13.54
C GLY A 504 -16.54 1.93 -12.60
N LEU A 505 -17.36 0.86 -12.54
CA LEU A 505 -17.22 -0.25 -11.59
C LEU A 505 -17.09 0.25 -10.15
N HIS A 506 -17.93 1.20 -9.79
CA HIS A 506 -17.91 1.80 -8.48
C HIS A 506 -19.03 1.28 -7.60
N PHE A 507 -18.62 0.70 -6.47
CA PHE A 507 -19.55 0.11 -5.50
C PHE A 507 -19.26 0.65 -4.10
N ILE A 508 -20.31 0.77 -3.27
CA ILE A 508 -20.19 1.12 -1.86
C ILE A 508 -20.98 0.11 -1.05
N THR A 509 -20.37 -0.39 0.00
CA THR A 509 -21.04 -1.28 0.96
C THR A 509 -20.51 -1.04 2.37
N TYR A 510 -20.87 -1.91 3.30
CA TYR A 510 -20.39 -1.82 4.68
C TYR A 510 -20.25 -3.20 5.31
N MET A 511 -19.48 -3.25 6.40
CA MET A 511 -19.41 -4.40 7.30
C MET A 511 -19.61 -3.94 8.75
N THR A 512 -19.95 -4.86 9.64
CA THR A 512 -19.96 -4.55 11.08
C THR A 512 -18.53 -4.48 11.58
N LYS A 513 -18.22 -3.40 12.33
CA LYS A 513 -16.92 -3.24 12.99
C LYS A 513 -16.66 -4.30 14.03
#